data_f1ec49ce17f9001d69b5c9f101e1997f
#
_entry.id   f1ec49ce17f9001d69b5c9f101e1997f
#
_cell.length_a   1.000
_cell.length_b   1.000
_cell.length_c   1.000
_cell.angle_alpha   90.00
_cell.angle_beta   90.00
_cell.angle_gamma   90.00
#
_symmetry.space_group_name_H-M   'P 1'
#
loop_
_entity.id
_entity.type
_entity.pdbx_description
1 polymer ?
#
loop_
_entity_poly.entity_id
_entity_poly.type
_entity_poly.pdbx_seq_one_letter_code
_entity_poly.pdbx_strand_id
1 'polypeptide(L)'
;MRTLPVALALAAIVGSAPLLAADSRQDELRENTLAAIAGLDERGQKIARNYLKDRVAGKPVSCVPRMRLRRSAAASDDVLMYDDGAVVYVNMPYLGCPRARDNVLISVSPSAQMCSGDIIQVADVQVGIPMASCTLNQFVPFRKPKTGG
;
A
#
# COMPACT_ATOMS: atom_id res chain seq x y z
N MET A 1 28.50 -62.15 24.77
CA MET A 1 28.22 -61.22 23.67
C MET A 1 26.99 -60.40 24.03
N ARG A 2 27.19 -59.11 24.37
CA ARG A 2 26.10 -58.22 24.78
C ARG A 2 25.97 -57.17 23.67
N THR A 3 24.85 -57.21 22.96
CA THR A 3 24.50 -56.20 21.94
C THR A 3 23.78 -55.03 22.60
N LEU A 4 24.38 -53.81 22.51
CA LEU A 4 23.72 -52.56 22.90
C LEU A 4 22.83 -52.06 21.74
N PRO A 5 21.60 -51.58 21.99
CA PRO A 5 20.82 -50.87 20.99
C PRO A 5 21.24 -49.40 20.92
N VAL A 6 21.56 -48.93 19.71
CA VAL A 6 21.79 -47.51 19.39
C VAL A 6 20.42 -46.87 19.21
N ALA A 7 20.05 -45.97 20.12
CA ALA A 7 18.85 -45.15 19.99
C ALA A 7 19.19 -43.96 19.09
N LEU A 8 18.61 -43.90 17.87
CA LEU A 8 18.62 -42.71 17.01
C LEU A 8 17.60 -41.71 17.54
N ALA A 9 18.07 -40.60 18.10
CA ALA A 9 17.24 -39.45 18.42
C ALA A 9 17.06 -38.61 17.14
N LEU A 10 15.87 -38.65 16.53
CA LEU A 10 15.46 -37.66 15.52
C LEU A 10 15.11 -36.34 16.20
N ALA A 11 15.98 -35.35 16.07
CA ALA A 11 15.66 -33.96 16.43
C ALA A 11 14.75 -33.36 15.36
N ALA A 12 13.46 -33.14 15.69
CA ALA A 12 12.55 -32.40 14.85
C ALA A 12 12.89 -30.89 14.91
N ILE A 13 13.52 -30.38 13.85
CA ILE A 13 13.69 -28.92 13.67
C ILE A 13 12.36 -28.35 13.19
N VAL A 14 11.56 -27.83 14.12
CA VAL A 14 10.34 -27.07 13.81
C VAL A 14 10.78 -25.69 13.35
N GLY A 15 10.79 -25.47 12.03
CA GLY A 15 11.24 -24.24 11.40
C GLY A 15 10.30 -23.06 11.65
N SER A 16 10.83 -22.00 12.25
CA SER A 16 10.16 -20.70 12.49
C SER A 16 10.25 -19.77 11.24
N ALA A 17 9.95 -20.28 10.05
CA ALA A 17 10.17 -19.58 8.78
C ALA A 17 9.10 -18.56 8.32
N PRO A 18 7.81 -18.51 8.80
CA PRO A 18 6.82 -17.64 8.17
C PRO A 18 6.87 -16.15 8.57
N LEU A 19 7.42 -15.80 9.73
CA LEU A 19 7.43 -14.41 10.21
C LEU A 19 8.47 -13.53 9.50
N LEU A 20 9.62 -14.06 9.17
CA LEU A 20 10.69 -13.33 8.46
C LEU A 20 10.30 -13.02 7.01
N ALA A 21 9.57 -13.90 6.34
CA ALA A 21 9.13 -13.70 4.96
C ALA A 21 8.00 -12.66 4.83
N ALA A 22 7.21 -12.43 5.87
CA ALA A 22 6.16 -11.42 5.87
C ALA A 22 6.75 -10.01 6.07
N ASP A 23 7.75 -9.87 6.92
CA ASP A 23 8.41 -8.58 7.19
C ASP A 23 9.21 -8.12 5.96
N SER A 24 9.94 -9.03 5.29
CA SER A 24 10.69 -8.71 4.07
C SER A 24 9.79 -8.22 2.92
N ARG A 25 8.59 -8.79 2.74
CA ARG A 25 7.63 -8.33 1.73
C ARG A 25 7.07 -6.92 2.02
N GLN A 26 6.89 -6.59 3.28
CA GLN A 26 6.44 -5.24 3.69
C GLN A 26 7.51 -4.19 3.43
N ASP A 27 8.78 -4.51 3.74
CA ASP A 27 9.90 -3.62 3.45
C ASP A 27 10.09 -3.44 1.94
N GLU A 28 10.02 -4.50 1.15
CA GLU A 28 10.07 -4.44 -0.31
C GLU A 28 8.95 -3.55 -0.88
N LEU A 29 7.70 -3.70 -0.43
CA LEU A 29 6.60 -2.85 -0.88
C LEU A 29 6.84 -1.38 -0.53
N ARG A 30 7.35 -1.11 0.66
CA ARG A 30 7.69 0.25 1.08
C ARG A 30 8.77 0.86 0.19
N GLU A 31 9.84 0.13 -0.10
CA GLU A 31 10.94 0.58 -0.96
C GLU A 31 10.48 0.79 -2.40
N ASN A 32 9.70 -0.15 -2.95
CA ASN A 32 9.11 -0.02 -4.28
C ASN A 32 8.20 1.22 -4.38
N THR A 33 7.43 1.51 -3.32
CA THR A 33 6.60 2.72 -3.26
C THR A 33 7.44 3.99 -3.27
N LEU A 34 8.54 4.03 -2.51
CA LEU A 34 9.46 5.17 -2.50
C LEU A 34 10.14 5.36 -3.86
N ALA A 35 10.57 4.27 -4.50
CA ALA A 35 11.15 4.30 -5.84
C ALA A 35 10.15 4.78 -6.90
N ALA A 36 8.89 4.31 -6.84
CA ALA A 36 7.83 4.76 -7.74
C ALA A 36 7.53 6.26 -7.58
N ILE A 37 7.49 6.76 -6.32
CA ILE A 37 7.32 8.20 -6.06
C ILE A 37 8.50 9.00 -6.61
N ALA A 38 9.73 8.53 -6.46
CA ALA A 38 10.92 9.19 -6.98
C ALA A 38 10.96 9.23 -8.52
N GLY A 39 10.40 8.21 -9.18
CA GLY A 39 10.31 8.09 -10.64
C GLY A 39 9.13 8.82 -11.29
N LEU A 40 8.27 9.51 -10.52
CA LEU A 40 7.15 10.29 -11.08
C LEU A 40 7.64 11.42 -12.00
N ASP A 41 6.84 11.73 -13.00
CA ASP A 41 7.05 12.91 -13.84
C ASP A 41 6.86 14.23 -13.05
N GLU A 42 7.10 15.37 -13.66
CA GLU A 42 7.04 16.68 -13.00
C GLU A 42 5.68 16.95 -12.33
N ARG A 43 4.56 16.62 -13.02
CA ARG A 43 3.21 16.79 -12.48
C ARG A 43 2.97 15.86 -11.28
N GLY A 44 3.35 14.59 -11.38
CA GLY A 44 3.26 13.62 -10.30
C GLY A 44 4.12 14.00 -9.10
N GLN A 45 5.33 14.49 -9.35
CA GLN A 45 6.22 15.00 -8.30
C GLN A 45 5.62 16.20 -7.56
N LYS A 46 4.93 17.11 -8.27
CA LYS A 46 4.23 18.23 -7.64
C LYS A 46 3.11 17.74 -6.72
N ILE A 47 2.33 16.76 -7.18
CA ILE A 47 1.28 16.13 -6.35
C ILE A 47 1.92 15.46 -5.13
N ALA A 48 2.94 14.64 -5.34
CA ALA A 48 3.62 13.92 -4.25
C ALA A 48 4.19 14.89 -3.20
N ARG A 49 4.85 15.96 -3.60
CA ARG A 49 5.34 16.99 -2.66
C ARG A 49 4.22 17.63 -1.86
N ASN A 50 3.06 17.90 -2.46
CA ASN A 50 1.92 18.51 -1.76
C ASN A 50 1.30 17.58 -0.70
N TYR A 51 1.29 16.26 -0.97
CA TYR A 51 0.73 15.27 -0.06
C TYR A 51 1.72 14.80 1.00
N LEU A 52 2.99 14.60 0.62
CA LEU A 52 3.97 13.90 1.44
C LEU A 52 4.97 14.82 2.16
N LYS A 53 4.81 16.15 2.04
CA LYS A 53 5.70 17.12 2.69
C LYS A 53 5.90 16.80 4.17
N ASP A 54 7.18 16.72 4.60
CA ASP A 54 7.59 16.48 5.99
C ASP A 54 7.04 15.16 6.58
N ARG A 55 6.81 14.14 5.75
CA ARG A 55 6.30 12.84 6.15
C ARG A 55 7.30 11.73 5.82
N VAL A 56 7.31 10.69 6.64
CA VAL A 56 8.13 9.50 6.46
C VAL A 56 7.26 8.27 6.26
N ALA A 57 7.72 7.36 5.40
CA ALA A 57 7.04 6.10 5.12
C ALA A 57 7.10 5.16 6.33
N GLY A 58 5.96 4.63 6.72
CA GLY A 58 5.82 3.60 7.74
C GLY A 58 5.67 2.19 7.15
N LYS A 59 5.41 1.21 8.02
CA LYS A 59 5.10 -0.16 7.59
C LYS A 59 3.77 -0.21 6.83
N PRO A 60 3.67 -0.98 5.74
CA PRO A 60 2.44 -1.18 5.00
C PRO A 60 1.29 -1.70 5.87
N VAL A 61 0.08 -1.28 5.52
CA VAL A 61 -1.16 -1.71 6.18
C VAL A 61 -2.15 -2.23 5.14
N SER A 62 -2.95 -3.23 5.51
CA SER A 62 -3.90 -3.83 4.58
C SER A 62 -5.18 -3.01 4.40
N CYS A 63 -5.59 -2.25 5.41
CA CYS A 63 -6.83 -1.46 5.39
C CYS A 63 -6.61 -0.05 5.93
N VAL A 64 -7.39 0.90 5.41
CA VAL A 64 -7.42 2.30 5.85
C VAL A 64 -8.84 2.76 6.14
N PRO A 65 -9.07 3.68 7.10
CA PRO A 65 -10.40 4.13 7.48
C PRO A 65 -11.00 5.05 6.40
N ARG A 66 -11.82 4.49 5.50
CA ARG A 66 -12.42 5.22 4.36
C ARG A 66 -13.17 6.48 4.77
N MET A 67 -13.93 6.42 5.86
CA MET A 67 -14.73 7.56 6.34
C MET A 67 -13.91 8.76 6.83
N ARG A 68 -12.61 8.55 7.08
CA ARG A 68 -11.69 9.62 7.50
C ARG A 68 -10.94 10.26 6.35
N LEU A 69 -10.96 9.65 5.17
CA LEU A 69 -10.27 10.17 4.00
C LEU A 69 -10.93 11.46 3.53
N ARG A 70 -10.17 12.52 3.41
CA ARG A 70 -10.60 13.86 3.05
C ARG A 70 -10.31 14.22 1.61
N ARG A 71 -9.21 13.67 1.09
CA ARG A 71 -8.71 13.96 -0.26
C ARG A 71 -8.10 12.70 -0.86
N SER A 72 -8.22 12.58 -2.16
CA SER A 72 -7.47 11.59 -2.94
C SER A 72 -6.89 12.25 -4.19
N ALA A 73 -5.79 11.70 -4.68
CA ALA A 73 -5.19 12.08 -5.96
C ALA A 73 -4.45 10.90 -6.57
N ALA A 74 -4.38 10.84 -7.88
CA ALA A 74 -3.47 9.97 -8.59
C ALA A 74 -2.24 10.78 -9.05
N ALA A 75 -1.08 10.48 -8.51
CA ALA A 75 0.18 11.10 -8.96
C ALA A 75 0.63 10.52 -10.30
N SER A 76 0.30 9.27 -10.55
CA SER A 76 0.33 8.57 -11.84
C SER A 76 -0.77 7.52 -11.86
N ASP A 77 -0.89 6.78 -12.95
CA ASP A 77 -1.80 5.63 -13.02
C ASP A 77 -1.36 4.48 -12.08
N ASP A 78 -0.11 4.51 -11.60
CA ASP A 78 0.45 3.50 -10.70
C ASP A 78 0.57 3.97 -9.23
N VAL A 79 0.34 5.26 -8.95
CA VAL A 79 0.55 5.83 -7.61
C VAL A 79 -0.66 6.64 -7.19
N LEU A 80 -1.47 6.06 -6.32
CA LEU A 80 -2.65 6.68 -5.73
C LEU A 80 -2.35 7.16 -4.31
N MET A 81 -2.87 8.33 -3.94
CA MET A 81 -2.67 8.95 -2.62
C MET A 81 -4.01 9.26 -1.97
N TYR A 82 -4.14 8.90 -0.70
CA TYR A 82 -5.34 9.09 0.12
C TYR A 82 -4.95 9.78 1.43
N ASP A 83 -5.54 10.92 1.73
CA ASP A 83 -5.16 11.76 2.87
C ASP A 83 -6.32 11.85 3.90
N ASP A 84 -6.06 11.47 5.15
CA ASP A 84 -6.98 11.64 6.27
C ASP A 84 -6.67 12.88 7.12
N GLY A 85 -5.68 13.67 6.70
CA GLY A 85 -5.16 14.85 7.41
C GLY A 85 -3.95 14.53 8.29
N ALA A 86 -3.99 13.47 9.08
CA ALA A 86 -2.86 13.04 9.91
C ALA A 86 -1.90 12.11 9.16
N VAL A 87 -2.43 11.25 8.33
CA VAL A 87 -1.68 10.24 7.56
C VAL A 87 -2.03 10.36 6.08
N VAL A 88 -1.04 10.27 5.23
CA VAL A 88 -1.24 10.04 3.80
C VAL A 88 -0.93 8.59 3.50
N TYR A 89 -1.87 7.90 2.91
CA TYR A 89 -1.72 6.51 2.49
C TYR A 89 -1.43 6.47 1.00
N VAL A 90 -0.29 5.89 0.62
CA VAL A 90 0.06 5.67 -0.79
C VAL A 90 -0.26 4.23 -1.14
N ASN A 91 -0.95 4.05 -2.25
CA ASN A 91 -1.30 2.75 -2.80
C ASN A 91 -0.73 2.61 -4.21
N MET A 92 -0.14 1.46 -4.48
CA MET A 92 0.27 1.05 -5.82
C MET A 92 -0.62 -0.12 -6.23
N PRO A 93 -1.68 0.11 -7.04
CA PRO A 93 -2.58 -0.94 -7.47
C PRO A 93 -1.83 -2.08 -8.17
N TYR A 94 -2.31 -3.32 -8.05
CA TYR A 94 -1.59 -4.51 -8.52
C TYR A 94 -1.17 -4.47 -10.00
N LEU A 95 -1.98 -3.90 -10.86
CA LEU A 95 -1.72 -3.77 -12.31
C LEU A 95 -1.85 -2.31 -12.77
N GLY A 96 -1.57 -1.37 -11.86
CA GLY A 96 -1.87 0.03 -12.10
C GLY A 96 -3.37 0.33 -12.09
N CYS A 97 -3.71 1.59 -12.27
CA CYS A 97 -5.08 2.08 -12.33
C CYS A 97 -5.25 2.96 -13.58
N PRO A 98 -5.50 2.37 -14.75
CA PRO A 98 -5.48 3.09 -16.02
C PRO A 98 -6.39 4.32 -16.01
N ARG A 99 -5.85 5.45 -16.48
CA ARG A 99 -6.55 6.75 -16.55
C ARG A 99 -6.91 7.38 -15.20
N ALA A 100 -6.40 6.86 -14.07
CA ALA A 100 -6.67 7.40 -12.74
C ALA A 100 -6.24 8.86 -12.58
N ARG A 101 -5.19 9.26 -13.27
CA ARG A 101 -4.54 10.56 -13.13
C ARG A 101 -5.44 11.76 -13.44
N ASP A 102 -6.32 11.62 -14.42
CA ASP A 102 -7.15 12.71 -14.93
C ASP A 102 -8.66 12.50 -14.68
N ASN A 103 -8.99 11.50 -13.88
CA ASN A 103 -10.36 11.06 -13.68
C ASN A 103 -10.72 10.88 -12.19
N VAL A 104 -11.98 10.62 -11.91
CA VAL A 104 -12.51 10.45 -10.56
C VAL A 104 -12.30 9.00 -10.10
N LEU A 105 -11.80 8.84 -8.89
CA LEU A 105 -11.64 7.54 -8.24
C LEU A 105 -12.84 7.27 -7.32
N ILE A 106 -13.59 6.21 -7.61
CA ILE A 106 -14.78 5.79 -6.87
C ILE A 106 -14.50 4.47 -6.17
N SER A 107 -14.52 4.48 -4.84
CA SER A 107 -14.43 3.26 -4.05
C SER A 107 -15.78 2.54 -4.03
N VAL A 108 -15.80 1.28 -4.45
CA VAL A 108 -17.01 0.44 -4.45
C VAL A 108 -17.07 -0.53 -3.26
N SER A 109 -16.20 -0.36 -2.26
CA SER A 109 -16.23 -1.20 -1.06
C SER A 109 -17.48 -0.92 -0.20
N PRO A 110 -18.19 -1.96 0.25
CA PRO A 110 -19.36 -1.82 1.12
C PRO A 110 -19.00 -1.51 2.57
N SER A 111 -17.72 -1.59 2.96
CA SER A 111 -17.26 -1.43 4.33
C SER A 111 -16.89 0.02 4.68
N ALA A 112 -16.77 0.33 5.98
CA ALA A 112 -16.24 1.60 6.46
C ALA A 112 -14.71 1.73 6.27
N GLN A 113 -14.06 0.67 5.85
CA GLN A 113 -12.64 0.62 5.52
C GLN A 113 -12.45 0.42 4.02
N MET A 114 -11.30 0.81 3.52
CA MET A 114 -10.81 0.52 2.19
C MET A 114 -9.57 -0.36 2.33
N CYS A 115 -9.62 -1.56 1.76
CA CYS A 115 -8.63 -2.60 2.01
C CYS A 115 -7.90 -3.04 0.74
N SER A 116 -6.76 -3.67 0.91
CA SER A 116 -6.09 -4.42 -0.16
C SER A 116 -7.04 -5.46 -0.74
N GLY A 117 -7.15 -5.52 -2.06
CA GLY A 117 -8.12 -6.34 -2.78
C GLY A 117 -9.42 -5.61 -3.15
N ASP A 118 -9.71 -4.45 -2.55
CA ASP A 118 -10.88 -3.66 -2.94
C ASP A 118 -10.72 -3.08 -4.35
N ILE A 119 -11.85 -2.86 -5.00
CA ILE A 119 -11.90 -2.31 -6.36
C ILE A 119 -12.15 -0.80 -6.29
N ILE A 120 -11.35 -0.07 -7.06
CA ILE A 120 -11.60 1.34 -7.39
C ILE A 120 -12.08 1.40 -8.83
N GLN A 121 -13.17 2.07 -9.06
CA GLN A 121 -13.62 2.45 -10.40
C GLN A 121 -13.03 3.82 -10.77
N VAL A 122 -12.57 3.94 -11.99
CA VAL A 122 -12.15 5.20 -12.60
C VAL A 122 -13.30 5.69 -13.46
N ALA A 123 -13.89 6.82 -13.12
CA ALA A 123 -14.98 7.42 -13.86
C ALA A 123 -14.57 8.72 -14.51
N ASP A 124 -15.06 8.95 -15.73
CA ASP A 124 -14.84 10.20 -16.44
C ASP A 124 -15.31 11.40 -15.60
N VAL A 125 -14.47 12.41 -15.48
CA VAL A 125 -14.71 13.58 -14.62
C VAL A 125 -15.87 14.45 -15.12
N GLN A 126 -16.20 14.40 -16.42
CA GLN A 126 -17.23 15.26 -17.04
C GLN A 126 -18.61 14.58 -17.04
N VAL A 127 -18.65 13.29 -17.38
CA VAL A 127 -19.90 12.57 -17.57
C VAL A 127 -20.17 11.51 -16.50
N GLY A 128 -19.20 11.23 -15.63
CA GLY A 128 -19.36 10.29 -14.52
C GLY A 128 -19.45 8.82 -14.92
N ILE A 129 -19.18 8.48 -16.19
CA ILE A 129 -19.27 7.11 -16.69
C ILE A 129 -18.01 6.33 -16.28
N PRO A 130 -18.15 5.15 -15.65
CA PRO A 130 -17.01 4.27 -15.38
C PRO A 130 -16.31 3.84 -16.67
N MET A 131 -14.99 3.98 -16.73
CA MET A 131 -14.20 3.68 -17.92
C MET A 131 -13.05 2.70 -17.66
N ALA A 132 -12.68 2.52 -16.40
CA ALA A 132 -11.66 1.56 -15.98
C ALA A 132 -11.90 1.15 -14.53
N SER A 133 -11.23 0.11 -14.09
CA SER A 133 -11.17 -0.30 -12.69
C SER A 133 -9.78 -0.84 -12.36
N CYS A 134 -9.41 -0.76 -11.10
CA CYS A 134 -8.16 -1.32 -10.59
C CYS A 134 -8.37 -1.93 -9.21
N THR A 135 -7.48 -2.85 -8.84
CA THR A 135 -7.50 -3.52 -7.55
C THR A 135 -6.42 -2.94 -6.66
N LEU A 136 -6.81 -2.48 -5.48
CA LEU A 136 -5.88 -1.91 -4.51
C LEU A 136 -4.92 -2.97 -3.96
N ASN A 137 -3.69 -2.57 -3.75
CA ASN A 137 -2.70 -3.31 -2.99
C ASN A 137 -2.70 -2.81 -1.53
N GLN A 138 -1.73 -3.23 -0.72
CA GLN A 138 -1.50 -2.68 0.61
C GLN A 138 -1.12 -1.18 0.51
N PHE A 139 -1.38 -0.46 1.60
CA PHE A 139 -1.14 0.97 1.68
C PHE A 139 0.13 1.25 2.46
N VAL A 140 1.02 2.08 1.95
CA VAL A 140 2.16 2.60 2.68
C VAL A 140 1.76 3.91 3.35
N PRO A 141 1.67 3.95 4.70
CA PRO A 141 1.31 5.16 5.43
C PRO A 141 2.49 6.10 5.56
N PHE A 142 2.27 7.37 5.25
CA PHE A 142 3.23 8.45 5.44
C PHE A 142 2.77 9.35 6.58
N ARG A 143 3.58 9.49 7.62
CA ARG A 143 3.29 10.28 8.83
C ARG A 143 4.36 11.33 9.08
N LYS A 144 3.96 12.44 9.70
CA LYS A 144 4.95 13.38 10.23
C LYS A 144 5.78 12.68 11.31
N PRO A 145 7.09 12.88 11.34
CA PRO A 145 7.93 12.39 12.43
C PRO A 145 7.36 12.90 13.77
N LYS A 146 7.35 12.05 14.80
CA LYS A 146 7.07 12.52 16.14
C LYS A 146 8.23 13.45 16.53
N THR A 147 7.98 14.74 16.64
CA THR A 147 8.88 15.65 17.34
C THR A 147 8.97 15.15 18.77
N GLY A 148 10.13 14.67 19.16
CA GLY A 148 10.38 14.25 20.54
C GLY A 148 10.08 15.44 21.47
N GLY A 149 9.15 15.24 22.39
CA GLY A 149 8.97 16.11 23.53
C GLY A 149 9.99 15.75 24.62
#